data_f35bcbf72e14e48848318380c6440773
#
_entry.id   f35bcbf72e14e48848318380c6440773
#
_cell.length_a   1.000
_cell.length_b   1.000
_cell.length_c   1.000
_cell.angle_alpha   90.00
_cell.angle_beta   90.00
_cell.angle_gamma   90.00
#
_symmetry.space_group_name_H-M   'P 1'
#
loop_
_entity.id
_entity.type
_entity.pdbx_description
1 polymer ?
#
loop_
_entity_poly.entity_id
_entity_poly.type
_entity_poly.pdbx_seq_one_letter_code
_entity_poly.pdbx_strand_id
1 'polypeptide(L)'
;MRRYWPLRRNRRRKLARKATARTPLATQPLVGSISSANFARVADYIQTHTGIKMPKSKIHLIEGRLVRRVRDSQFASIDEYCDHVLSDEAGEDDLRDFINALTTNKTDFFREPGHFDYLRDTILPRLRAERRRVIRCWSAAASSGMEAYTLAMVLADGLDDARDPDFAILATDIDTQVLEEARRGVYPLAALAPVPQAMRARYVAKAVDPRRKEARIIAPLRSKISFGRLNLMDPHYDVGEPMDVIFCRNVLIYFEKATQAQVI
;
A
#
# COMPACT_ATOMS: atom_id res chain seq x y z
N MET A 1 -30.34 9.41 2.22
CA MET A 1 -30.35 7.97 2.65
C MET A 1 -28.96 7.60 3.15
N ARG A 2 -28.83 7.13 4.42
CA ARG A 2 -27.55 6.66 4.96
C ARG A 2 -27.21 5.31 4.33
N ARG A 3 -26.08 5.21 3.63
CA ARG A 3 -25.63 3.95 3.02
C ARG A 3 -24.87 3.10 4.04
N TYR A 4 -25.28 1.84 4.21
CA TYR A 4 -24.65 0.83 5.05
C TYR A 4 -24.22 -0.36 4.18
N TRP A 5 -23.11 -1.05 4.53
CA TRP A 5 -22.72 -2.28 3.83
C TRP A 5 -22.95 -3.52 4.71
N PRO A 6 -23.45 -4.64 4.15
CA PRO A 6 -23.61 -5.89 4.88
C PRO A 6 -22.27 -6.60 5.10
N LEU A 7 -22.12 -7.25 6.24
CA LEU A 7 -20.96 -8.07 6.58
C LEU A 7 -20.95 -9.33 5.69
N ARG A 8 -19.96 -9.49 4.80
CA ARG A 8 -19.60 -10.83 4.35
C ARG A 8 -18.88 -11.53 5.51
N ARG A 9 -19.51 -12.58 6.07
CA ARG A 9 -18.83 -13.51 6.98
C ARG A 9 -17.67 -14.13 6.23
N ASN A 10 -16.47 -13.74 6.59
CA ASN A 10 -15.25 -14.41 6.12
C ASN A 10 -15.27 -15.82 6.74
N ARG A 11 -15.74 -16.82 5.97
CA ARG A 11 -15.51 -18.23 6.33
C ARG A 11 -14.01 -18.48 6.19
N ARG A 12 -13.28 -18.23 7.28
CA ARG A 12 -11.94 -18.78 7.44
C ARG A 12 -12.07 -20.29 7.30
N ARG A 13 -11.62 -20.83 6.19
CA ARG A 13 -11.29 -22.27 6.12
C ARG A 13 -10.21 -22.49 7.16
N LYS A 14 -10.60 -23.08 8.29
CA LYS A 14 -9.68 -23.67 9.25
C LYS A 14 -8.96 -24.81 8.50
N LEU A 15 -7.78 -24.54 8.00
CA LEU A 15 -6.81 -25.58 7.78
C LEU A 15 -6.46 -26.13 9.16
N ALA A 16 -6.86 -27.37 9.42
CA ALA A 16 -6.55 -28.09 10.65
C ALA A 16 -5.03 -28.32 10.66
N ARG A 17 -4.29 -27.44 11.31
CA ARG A 17 -2.91 -27.70 11.72
C ARG A 17 -2.99 -28.70 12.86
N LYS A 18 -2.37 -29.88 12.67
CA LYS A 18 -2.10 -30.83 13.74
C LYS A 18 -1.36 -30.09 14.85
N ALA A 19 -2.01 -29.98 16.01
CA ALA A 19 -1.39 -29.45 17.21
C ALA A 19 -0.35 -30.48 17.70
N THR A 20 0.90 -30.22 17.42
CA THR A 20 2.01 -30.81 18.20
C THR A 20 2.04 -30.07 19.53
N ALA A 21 2.00 -30.82 20.63
CA ALA A 21 2.02 -30.31 21.99
C ALA A 21 3.23 -29.38 22.18
N ARG A 22 2.98 -28.11 22.50
CA ARG A 22 4.00 -27.14 22.87
C ARG A 22 4.46 -27.44 24.28
N THR A 23 5.71 -27.84 24.42
CA THR A 23 6.45 -27.76 25.70
C THR A 23 6.49 -26.30 26.13
N PRO A 24 6.31 -25.94 27.45
CA PRO A 24 6.40 -24.56 27.90
C PRO A 24 7.81 -24.03 27.61
N LEU A 25 7.89 -23.01 26.76
CA LEU A 25 9.13 -22.30 26.49
C LEU A 25 9.63 -21.61 27.76
N ALA A 26 10.78 -22.04 28.24
CA ALA A 26 11.63 -21.23 29.10
C ALA A 26 11.77 -19.83 28.51
N THR A 27 11.80 -18.81 29.35
CA THR A 27 12.02 -17.40 29.03
C THR A 27 13.02 -17.26 27.87
N GLN A 28 12.52 -17.06 26.66
CA GLN A 28 13.39 -16.80 25.52
C GLN A 28 14.11 -15.47 25.76
N PRO A 29 15.42 -15.40 25.56
CA PRO A 29 16.13 -14.14 25.56
C PRO A 29 15.49 -13.22 24.55
N LEU A 30 15.45 -11.91 24.89
CA LEU A 30 15.01 -10.84 24.03
C LEU A 30 15.53 -11.10 22.60
N VAL A 31 14.64 -11.13 21.64
CA VAL A 31 14.98 -11.19 20.21
C VAL A 31 16.04 -10.11 19.97
N GLY A 32 17.28 -10.52 19.78
CA GLY A 32 18.45 -9.64 19.83
C GLY A 32 18.44 -8.56 18.75
N SER A 33 19.37 -7.63 18.88
CA SER A 33 19.69 -6.66 17.83
C SER A 33 20.24 -7.38 16.59
N ILE A 34 20.05 -6.78 15.41
CA ILE A 34 20.67 -7.24 14.18
C ILE A 34 22.19 -6.99 14.22
N SER A 35 23.01 -7.95 13.81
CA SER A 35 24.44 -7.77 13.67
C SER A 35 24.78 -6.75 12.56
N SER A 36 25.92 -6.09 12.68
CA SER A 36 26.38 -5.16 11.64
C SER A 36 26.56 -5.83 10.27
N ALA A 37 26.93 -7.11 10.25
CA ALA A 37 27.08 -7.89 9.03
C ALA A 37 25.72 -8.13 8.37
N ASN A 38 24.74 -8.61 9.13
CA ASN A 38 23.40 -8.85 8.58
C ASN A 38 22.68 -7.55 8.23
N PHE A 39 22.87 -6.47 9.00
CA PHE A 39 22.36 -5.17 8.60
C PHE A 39 22.89 -4.74 7.23
N ALA A 40 24.20 -4.90 6.98
CA ALA A 40 24.79 -4.55 5.67
C ALA A 40 24.20 -5.38 4.53
N ARG A 41 24.04 -6.69 4.73
CA ARG A 41 23.41 -7.61 3.76
C ARG A 41 21.94 -7.22 3.47
N VAL A 42 21.17 -6.94 4.51
CA VAL A 42 19.78 -6.49 4.40
C VAL A 42 19.70 -5.16 3.65
N ALA A 43 20.55 -4.20 3.98
CA ALA A 43 20.57 -2.88 3.34
C ALA A 43 20.92 -2.99 1.85
N ASP A 44 21.92 -3.80 1.51
CA ASP A 44 22.32 -4.06 0.12
C ASP A 44 21.19 -4.76 -0.66
N TYR A 45 20.61 -5.81 -0.10
CA TYR A 45 19.49 -6.53 -0.71
C TYR A 45 18.30 -5.63 -1.01
N ILE A 46 17.86 -4.85 -0.01
CA ILE A 46 16.70 -3.95 -0.16
C ILE A 46 17.02 -2.86 -1.18
N GLN A 47 18.22 -2.27 -1.15
CA GLN A 47 18.60 -1.23 -2.10
C GLN A 47 18.65 -1.77 -3.53
N THR A 48 19.26 -2.94 -3.73
CA THR A 48 19.39 -3.57 -5.05
C THR A 48 18.03 -3.94 -5.64
N HIS A 49 17.14 -4.54 -4.84
CA HIS A 49 15.87 -5.09 -5.34
C HIS A 49 14.71 -4.10 -5.31
N THR A 50 14.77 -3.08 -4.48
CA THR A 50 13.64 -2.12 -4.32
C THR A 50 14.03 -0.67 -4.54
N GLY A 51 15.31 -0.36 -4.71
CA GLY A 51 15.84 1.01 -4.81
C GLY A 51 15.85 1.79 -3.47
N ILE A 52 15.25 1.23 -2.42
CA ILE A 52 15.08 1.92 -1.13
C ILE A 52 16.39 1.95 -0.35
N LYS A 53 16.87 3.16 -0.05
CA LYS A 53 18.07 3.35 0.80
C LYS A 53 17.82 2.97 2.24
N MET A 54 18.74 2.18 2.80
CA MET A 54 18.73 1.77 4.20
C MET A 54 19.99 2.27 4.93
N PRO A 55 20.10 3.57 5.28
CA PRO A 55 21.25 4.08 6.01
C PRO A 55 21.30 3.50 7.41
N LYS A 56 22.51 3.45 8.01
CA LYS A 56 22.75 2.92 9.37
C LYS A 56 21.86 3.56 10.44
N SER A 57 21.44 4.82 10.26
CA SER A 57 20.49 5.49 11.16
C SER A 57 19.13 4.83 11.25
N LYS A 58 18.78 3.94 10.31
CA LYS A 58 17.51 3.17 10.32
C LYS A 58 17.60 1.81 11.02
N ILE A 59 18.76 1.45 11.61
CA ILE A 59 18.97 0.13 12.21
C ILE A 59 17.85 -0.24 13.21
N HIS A 60 17.52 0.64 14.13
CA HIS A 60 16.47 0.39 15.13
C HIS A 60 15.06 0.26 14.52
N LEU A 61 14.82 0.95 13.41
CA LEU A 61 13.56 0.79 12.66
C LEU A 61 13.46 -0.62 12.05
N ILE A 62 14.56 -1.09 11.46
CA ILE A 62 14.66 -2.42 10.87
C ILE A 62 14.50 -3.49 11.95
N GLU A 63 15.23 -3.37 13.06
CA GLU A 63 15.11 -4.27 14.21
C GLU A 63 13.66 -4.36 14.70
N GLY A 64 13.00 -3.23 14.94
CA GLY A 64 11.62 -3.19 15.41
C GLY A 64 10.62 -3.84 14.45
N ARG A 65 10.90 -3.80 13.13
CA ARG A 65 10.06 -4.43 12.10
C ARG A 65 10.32 -5.93 12.00
N LEU A 66 11.58 -6.34 12.01
CA LEU A 66 11.97 -7.75 11.91
C LEU A 66 11.64 -8.54 13.18
N VAL A 67 11.72 -7.94 14.37
CA VAL A 67 11.27 -8.57 15.63
C VAL A 67 9.87 -9.15 15.52
N ARG A 68 8.95 -8.47 14.85
CA ARG A 68 7.57 -8.97 14.66
C ARG A 68 7.56 -10.24 13.81
N ARG A 69 8.37 -10.27 12.74
CA ARG A 69 8.51 -11.46 11.88
C ARG A 69 9.11 -12.63 12.61
N VAL A 70 10.18 -12.40 13.38
CA VAL A 70 10.82 -13.43 14.17
C VAL A 70 9.85 -14.02 15.19
N ARG A 71 9.07 -13.20 15.90
CA ARG A 71 8.05 -13.67 16.86
C ARG A 71 6.98 -14.58 16.24
N ASP A 72 6.61 -14.31 15.00
CA ASP A 72 5.57 -15.05 14.27
C ASP A 72 6.15 -16.25 13.48
N SER A 73 7.47 -16.47 13.56
CA SER A 73 8.21 -17.50 12.84
C SER A 73 8.81 -18.55 13.79
N GLN A 74 9.61 -19.45 13.23
CA GLN A 74 10.35 -20.48 13.98
C GLN A 74 11.78 -20.06 14.36
N PHE A 75 12.23 -18.88 13.92
CA PHE A 75 13.59 -18.40 14.12
C PHE A 75 13.80 -17.86 15.54
N ALA A 76 15.00 -18.07 16.11
CA ALA A 76 15.32 -17.65 17.45
C ALA A 76 15.84 -16.20 17.52
N SER A 77 16.33 -15.65 16.41
CA SER A 77 16.91 -14.30 16.36
C SER A 77 16.65 -13.60 15.02
N ILE A 78 16.88 -12.27 14.98
CA ILE A 78 16.83 -11.49 13.75
C ILE A 78 17.92 -11.96 12.78
N ASP A 79 19.10 -12.27 13.28
CA ASP A 79 20.21 -12.72 12.44
C ASP A 79 19.91 -14.07 11.78
N GLU A 80 19.37 -15.04 12.52
CA GLU A 80 18.96 -16.33 11.96
C GLU A 80 17.88 -16.18 10.88
N TYR A 81 16.90 -15.28 11.13
CA TYR A 81 15.88 -14.96 10.14
C TYR A 81 16.48 -14.32 8.89
N CYS A 82 17.41 -13.36 9.05
CA CYS A 82 18.09 -12.71 7.92
C CYS A 82 18.95 -13.70 7.15
N ASP A 83 19.66 -14.60 7.82
CA ASP A 83 20.50 -15.62 7.18
C ASP A 83 19.65 -16.57 6.34
N HIS A 84 18.48 -16.98 6.83
CA HIS A 84 17.53 -17.79 6.06
C HIS A 84 16.98 -17.03 4.85
N VAL A 85 16.41 -15.84 5.06
CA VAL A 85 15.74 -15.08 3.98
C VAL A 85 16.71 -14.62 2.90
N LEU A 86 17.97 -14.37 3.25
CA LEU A 86 19.02 -13.97 2.30
C LEU A 86 19.86 -15.14 1.78
N SER A 87 19.42 -16.39 2.00
CA SER A 87 20.02 -17.61 1.43
C SER A 87 19.30 -18.04 0.16
N ASP A 88 19.91 -18.96 -0.59
CA ASP A 88 19.31 -19.58 -1.77
C ASP A 88 18.13 -20.51 -1.44
N GLU A 89 17.92 -20.81 -0.16
CA GLU A 89 16.82 -21.67 0.33
C GLU A 89 15.52 -20.88 0.53
N ALA A 90 15.56 -19.54 0.53
CA ALA A 90 14.39 -18.72 0.74
C ALA A 90 13.41 -18.82 -0.43
N GLY A 91 12.15 -19.07 -0.11
CA GLY A 91 11.06 -19.04 -1.08
C GLY A 91 10.68 -17.60 -1.50
N GLU A 92 10.01 -17.50 -2.65
CA GLU A 92 9.48 -16.19 -3.12
C GLU A 92 8.56 -15.53 -2.08
N ASP A 93 7.80 -16.34 -1.33
CA ASP A 93 6.91 -15.85 -0.28
C ASP A 93 7.69 -15.25 0.90
N ASP A 94 8.82 -15.85 1.28
CA ASP A 94 9.69 -15.36 2.36
C ASP A 94 10.31 -13.99 1.97
N LEU A 95 10.83 -13.91 0.75
CA LEU A 95 11.40 -12.68 0.20
C LEU A 95 10.35 -11.56 0.08
N ARG A 96 9.15 -11.88 -0.40
CA ARG A 96 8.05 -10.93 -0.48
C ARG A 96 7.67 -10.40 0.91
N ASP A 97 7.53 -11.29 1.87
CA ASP A 97 7.18 -10.96 3.24
C ASP A 97 8.27 -10.15 3.95
N PHE A 98 9.54 -10.42 3.61
CA PHE A 98 10.68 -9.64 4.07
C PHE A 98 10.66 -8.22 3.51
N ILE A 99 10.43 -8.04 2.20
CA ILE A 99 10.30 -6.72 1.58
C ILE A 99 9.12 -5.96 2.20
N ASN A 100 7.94 -6.60 2.32
CA ASN A 100 6.75 -6.00 2.94
C ASN A 100 7.03 -5.49 4.37
N ALA A 101 7.83 -6.24 5.15
CA ALA A 101 8.18 -5.82 6.51
C ALA A 101 9.06 -4.56 6.55
N LEU A 102 9.88 -4.34 5.52
CA LEU A 102 10.88 -3.29 5.49
C LEU A 102 10.44 -2.03 4.72
N THR A 103 9.34 -2.08 3.98
CA THR A 103 8.77 -0.92 3.28
C THR A 103 8.13 0.09 4.25
N THR A 104 8.08 1.35 3.85
CA THR A 104 7.46 2.42 4.65
C THR A 104 6.20 2.90 3.94
N ASN A 105 5.05 2.61 4.54
CA ASN A 105 3.74 2.73 3.92
C ASN A 105 2.89 3.87 4.49
N LYS A 106 3.52 5.00 4.87
CA LYS A 106 2.77 6.14 5.40
C LYS A 106 2.02 6.85 4.27
N THR A 107 0.70 6.83 4.36
CA THR A 107 -0.20 7.55 3.47
C THR A 107 -1.37 8.13 4.26
N ASP A 108 -2.03 9.15 3.73
CA ASP A 108 -3.20 9.78 4.31
C ASP A 108 -4.16 10.18 3.18
N PHE A 109 -5.47 10.21 3.45
CA PHE A 109 -6.44 10.81 2.54
C PHE A 109 -6.14 12.30 2.34
N PHE A 110 -6.25 12.79 1.11
CA PHE A 110 -5.99 14.19 0.74
C PHE A 110 -4.62 14.73 1.20
N ARG A 111 -3.62 13.87 1.31
CA ARG A 111 -2.24 14.29 1.59
C ARG A 111 -1.76 15.25 0.52
N GLU A 112 -1.26 16.45 0.93
CA GLU A 112 -0.82 17.52 0.04
C GLU A 112 -1.96 17.95 -0.94
N PRO A 113 -3.06 18.52 -0.43
CA PRO A 113 -4.32 18.72 -1.16
C PRO A 113 -4.18 19.53 -2.46
N GLY A 114 -3.20 20.43 -2.54
CA GLY A 114 -2.96 21.26 -3.73
C GLY A 114 -2.76 20.46 -5.03
N HIS A 115 -2.25 19.21 -4.96
CA HIS A 115 -2.13 18.36 -6.14
C HIS A 115 -3.50 17.90 -6.66
N PHE A 116 -4.43 17.63 -5.76
CA PHE A 116 -5.79 17.23 -6.12
C PHE A 116 -6.63 18.44 -6.59
N ASP A 117 -6.38 19.63 -6.02
CA ASP A 117 -6.96 20.88 -6.51
C ASP A 117 -6.47 21.18 -7.93
N TYR A 118 -5.16 21.02 -8.20
CA TYR A 118 -4.61 21.19 -9.55
C TYR A 118 -5.19 20.16 -10.55
N LEU A 119 -5.36 18.91 -10.13
CA LEU A 119 -6.04 17.90 -10.94
C LEU A 119 -7.47 18.36 -11.29
N ARG A 120 -8.26 18.80 -10.30
CA ARG A 120 -9.64 19.21 -10.47
C ARG A 120 -9.76 20.47 -11.34
N ASP A 121 -8.97 21.50 -11.04
CA ASP A 121 -9.18 22.85 -11.56
C ASP A 121 -8.43 23.09 -12.87
N THR A 122 -7.37 22.31 -13.17
CA THR A 122 -6.53 22.51 -14.35
C THR A 122 -6.54 21.31 -15.30
N ILE A 123 -6.29 20.12 -14.78
CA ILE A 123 -6.11 18.94 -15.64
C ILE A 123 -7.44 18.40 -16.16
N LEU A 124 -8.45 18.25 -15.30
CA LEU A 124 -9.76 17.72 -15.71
C LEU A 124 -10.44 18.56 -16.80
N PRO A 125 -10.50 19.91 -16.72
CA PRO A 125 -11.06 20.73 -17.80
C PRO A 125 -10.36 20.51 -19.14
N ARG A 126 -9.03 20.35 -19.13
CA ARG A 126 -8.25 20.07 -20.34
C ARG A 126 -8.60 18.71 -20.93
N LEU A 127 -8.62 17.65 -20.12
CA LEU A 127 -8.93 16.29 -20.57
C LEU A 127 -10.38 16.16 -21.10
N ARG A 128 -11.32 16.92 -20.53
CA ARG A 128 -12.68 17.06 -21.05
C ARG A 128 -12.68 17.69 -22.45
N ALA A 129 -11.94 18.77 -22.64
CA ALA A 129 -11.83 19.45 -23.93
C ALA A 129 -11.23 18.55 -25.02
N GLU A 130 -10.33 17.65 -24.66
CA GLU A 130 -9.76 16.62 -25.54
C GLU A 130 -10.74 15.50 -25.92
N ARG A 131 -11.96 15.50 -25.37
CA ARG A 131 -13.04 14.51 -25.62
C ARG A 131 -12.60 13.08 -25.37
N ARG A 132 -11.79 12.85 -24.34
CA ARG A 132 -11.41 11.51 -23.91
C ARG A 132 -12.66 10.69 -23.56
N ARG A 133 -12.68 9.40 -23.93
CA ARG A 133 -13.75 8.49 -23.50
C ARG A 133 -13.56 8.02 -22.07
N VAL A 134 -12.30 7.80 -21.67
CA VAL A 134 -11.89 7.34 -20.34
C VAL A 134 -10.63 8.09 -19.94
N ILE A 135 -10.62 8.67 -18.75
CA ILE A 135 -9.44 9.25 -18.13
C ILE A 135 -8.73 8.15 -17.33
N ARG A 136 -7.47 7.89 -17.65
CA ARG A 136 -6.64 6.88 -16.99
C ARG A 136 -5.65 7.53 -16.05
N CYS A 137 -5.72 7.17 -14.77
CA CYS A 137 -4.79 7.66 -13.76
C CYS A 137 -3.98 6.48 -13.18
N TRP A 138 -2.73 6.75 -12.86
CA TRP A 138 -1.88 5.80 -12.16
C TRP A 138 -1.41 6.39 -10.84
N SER A 139 -1.74 5.72 -9.71
CA SER A 139 -1.16 5.99 -8.39
C SER A 139 -0.01 4.98 -8.19
N ALA A 140 1.21 5.43 -8.42
CA ALA A 140 2.43 4.66 -8.25
C ALA A 140 2.91 4.75 -6.79
N ALA A 141 3.16 3.61 -6.14
CA ALA A 141 3.39 3.47 -4.69
C ALA A 141 2.16 3.91 -3.86
N ALA A 142 1.02 3.30 -4.17
CA ALA A 142 -0.30 3.66 -3.63
C ALA A 142 -0.48 3.29 -2.14
N SER A 143 0.43 2.49 -1.56
CA SER A 143 0.35 2.02 -0.18
C SER A 143 -1.01 1.38 0.13
N SER A 144 -1.63 1.69 1.26
CA SER A 144 -2.97 1.20 1.64
C SER A 144 -4.12 1.82 0.83
N GLY A 145 -3.83 2.51 -0.30
CA GLY A 145 -4.82 2.96 -1.27
C GLY A 145 -5.50 4.29 -0.96
N MET A 146 -5.12 5.00 0.10
CA MET A 146 -5.77 6.27 0.47
C MET A 146 -5.61 7.34 -0.63
N GLU A 147 -4.45 7.38 -1.32
CA GLU A 147 -4.23 8.27 -2.47
C GLU A 147 -5.13 7.88 -3.65
N ALA A 148 -5.17 6.60 -4.02
CA ALA A 148 -6.00 6.12 -5.12
C ALA A 148 -7.49 6.38 -4.88
N TYR A 149 -7.96 6.22 -3.64
CA TYR A 149 -9.34 6.58 -3.29
C TYR A 149 -9.60 8.08 -3.24
N THR A 150 -8.60 8.88 -2.86
CA THR A 150 -8.69 10.35 -2.97
C THR A 150 -8.83 10.77 -4.44
N LEU A 151 -8.00 10.21 -5.32
CA LEU A 151 -8.12 10.40 -6.78
C LEU A 151 -9.51 10.03 -7.27
N ALA A 152 -10.01 8.85 -6.88
CA ALA A 152 -11.34 8.40 -7.28
C ALA A 152 -12.47 9.34 -6.82
N MET A 153 -12.36 9.88 -5.58
CA MET A 153 -13.34 10.85 -5.07
C MET A 153 -13.30 12.16 -5.85
N VAL A 154 -12.09 12.69 -6.14
CA VAL A 154 -11.90 13.93 -6.89
C VAL A 154 -12.38 13.78 -8.32
N LEU A 155 -12.06 12.68 -8.99
CA LEU A 155 -12.52 12.38 -10.34
C LEU A 155 -14.04 12.24 -10.40
N ALA A 156 -14.63 11.45 -9.49
CA ALA A 156 -16.08 11.22 -9.45
C ALA A 156 -16.88 12.49 -9.10
N ASP A 157 -16.30 13.43 -8.34
CA ASP A 157 -16.94 14.71 -8.00
C ASP A 157 -16.77 15.71 -9.14
N GLY A 158 -15.63 15.66 -9.82
CA GLY A 158 -15.32 16.52 -10.96
C GLY A 158 -15.93 16.07 -12.30
N LEU A 159 -16.39 14.84 -12.45
CA LEU A 159 -16.95 14.22 -13.66
C LEU A 159 -18.38 13.72 -13.38
N ASP A 160 -19.28 14.64 -13.02
CA ASP A 160 -20.64 14.32 -12.55
C ASP A 160 -21.72 14.56 -13.64
N ASP A 161 -21.35 15.00 -14.84
CA ASP A 161 -22.25 15.16 -15.99
C ASP A 161 -22.27 13.85 -16.83
N ALA A 162 -23.45 13.49 -17.34
CA ALA A 162 -23.62 12.28 -18.19
C ALA A 162 -22.79 12.32 -19.50
N ARG A 163 -22.29 13.50 -19.90
CA ARG A 163 -21.42 13.69 -21.07
C ARG A 163 -19.94 13.62 -20.73
N ASP A 164 -19.60 13.59 -19.44
CA ASP A 164 -18.22 13.51 -18.99
C ASP A 164 -17.61 12.13 -19.32
N PRO A 165 -16.29 12.08 -19.55
CA PRO A 165 -15.60 10.83 -19.72
C PRO A 165 -15.71 9.95 -18.48
N ASP A 166 -15.66 8.63 -18.65
CA ASP A 166 -15.45 7.72 -17.54
C ASP A 166 -14.00 7.81 -17.05
N PHE A 167 -13.69 7.18 -15.91
CA PHE A 167 -12.32 7.10 -15.43
C PHE A 167 -11.97 5.72 -14.90
N ALA A 168 -10.68 5.39 -14.97
CA ALA A 168 -10.07 4.21 -14.40
C ALA A 168 -8.76 4.56 -13.70
N ILE A 169 -8.50 3.93 -12.57
CA ILE A 169 -7.29 4.14 -11.79
C ILE A 169 -6.54 2.82 -11.67
N LEU A 170 -5.28 2.82 -12.04
CA LEU A 170 -4.33 1.78 -11.64
C LEU A 170 -3.64 2.24 -10.37
N ALA A 171 -3.58 1.39 -9.36
CA ALA A 171 -2.90 1.66 -8.10
C ALA A 171 -1.90 0.54 -7.84
N THR A 172 -0.62 0.85 -7.79
CA THR A 172 0.43 -0.16 -7.64
C THR A 172 1.30 0.11 -6.44
N ASP A 173 1.78 -0.97 -5.83
CA ASP A 173 2.77 -0.91 -4.76
C ASP A 173 3.64 -2.18 -4.79
N ILE A 174 4.83 -2.12 -4.22
CA ILE A 174 5.68 -3.29 -4.05
C ILE A 174 5.19 -4.16 -2.87
N ASP A 175 4.57 -3.54 -1.87
CA ASP A 175 4.07 -4.20 -0.67
C ASP A 175 2.67 -4.78 -0.91
N THR A 176 2.61 -6.10 -0.94
CA THR A 176 1.36 -6.83 -1.20
C THR A 176 0.38 -6.77 -0.04
N GLN A 177 0.85 -6.57 1.20
CA GLN A 177 -0.02 -6.51 2.38
C GLN A 177 -0.85 -5.22 2.38
N VAL A 178 -0.22 -4.08 2.06
CA VAL A 178 -0.96 -2.81 1.95
C VAL A 178 -1.91 -2.80 0.76
N LEU A 179 -1.57 -3.49 -0.34
CA LEU A 179 -2.50 -3.65 -1.46
C LEU A 179 -3.75 -4.46 -1.08
N GLU A 180 -3.62 -5.47 -0.21
CA GLU A 180 -4.79 -6.19 0.31
C GLU A 180 -5.65 -5.30 1.23
N GLU A 181 -5.04 -4.41 2.02
CA GLU A 181 -5.76 -3.40 2.78
C GLU A 181 -6.50 -2.44 1.84
N ALA A 182 -5.82 -1.96 0.80
CA ALA A 182 -6.38 -1.08 -0.21
C ALA A 182 -7.59 -1.73 -0.92
N ARG A 183 -7.48 -2.99 -1.36
CA ARG A 183 -8.59 -3.72 -2.00
C ARG A 183 -9.82 -3.85 -1.10
N ARG A 184 -9.62 -4.01 0.21
CA ARG A 184 -10.75 -4.02 1.17
C ARG A 184 -11.45 -2.67 1.23
N GLY A 185 -10.71 -1.58 1.09
CA GLY A 185 -11.21 -0.21 1.14
C GLY A 185 -11.90 0.12 2.47
N VAL A 186 -11.43 -0.45 3.57
CA VAL A 186 -11.98 -0.26 4.93
C VAL A 186 -10.95 0.47 5.76
N TYR A 187 -11.35 1.57 6.36
CA TYR A 187 -10.45 2.44 7.11
C TYR A 187 -11.04 2.84 8.46
N PRO A 188 -10.21 3.05 9.49
CA PRO A 188 -10.65 3.65 10.74
C PRO A 188 -11.30 5.03 10.47
N LEU A 189 -12.35 5.36 11.24
CA LEU A 189 -13.03 6.66 11.09
C LEU A 189 -12.07 7.85 11.25
N ALA A 190 -11.06 7.71 12.11
CA ALA A 190 -10.03 8.74 12.31
C ALA A 190 -9.21 9.00 11.03
N ALA A 191 -8.88 7.97 10.25
CA ALA A 191 -8.15 8.12 8.99
C ALA A 191 -8.95 8.86 7.91
N LEU A 192 -10.28 8.86 8.01
CA LEU A 192 -11.17 9.57 7.09
C LEU A 192 -11.41 11.04 7.48
N ALA A 193 -10.79 11.53 8.55
CA ALA A 193 -10.95 12.91 8.99
C ALA A 193 -10.55 13.96 7.91
N PRO A 194 -9.49 13.76 7.10
CA PRO A 194 -9.12 14.69 6.05
C PRO A 194 -10.08 14.73 4.86
N VAL A 195 -10.95 13.71 4.70
CA VAL A 195 -11.91 13.67 3.59
C VAL A 195 -12.98 14.76 3.78
N PRO A 196 -13.22 15.64 2.79
CA PRO A 196 -14.27 16.65 2.86
C PRO A 196 -15.63 16.06 3.21
N GLN A 197 -16.41 16.76 4.04
CA GLN A 197 -17.68 16.23 4.57
C GLN A 197 -18.66 15.81 3.47
N ALA A 198 -18.77 16.60 2.41
CA ALA A 198 -19.64 16.30 1.27
C ALA A 198 -19.22 14.99 0.57
N MET A 199 -17.91 14.84 0.27
CA MET A 199 -17.37 13.62 -0.34
C MET A 199 -17.51 12.42 0.60
N ARG A 200 -17.30 12.59 1.90
CA ARG A 200 -17.50 11.53 2.89
C ARG A 200 -18.96 11.06 2.93
N ALA A 201 -19.91 11.97 2.82
CA ALA A 201 -21.33 11.62 2.76
C ALA A 201 -21.70 10.84 1.46
N ARG A 202 -21.05 11.17 0.34
CA ARG A 202 -21.29 10.53 -0.97
C ARG A 202 -20.58 9.20 -1.12
N TYR A 203 -19.32 9.10 -0.67
CA TYR A 203 -18.40 8.02 -1.07
C TYR A 203 -18.00 7.06 0.05
N VAL A 204 -18.46 7.29 1.28
CA VAL A 204 -18.09 6.46 2.43
C VAL A 204 -19.32 5.87 3.09
N ALA A 205 -19.37 4.54 3.18
CA ALA A 205 -20.40 3.81 3.89
C ALA A 205 -19.93 3.46 5.31
N LYS A 206 -20.70 3.79 6.32
CA LYS A 206 -20.44 3.42 7.72
C LYS A 206 -20.71 1.94 7.94
N ALA A 207 -20.03 1.35 8.93
CA ALA A 207 -20.34 -0.01 9.37
C ALA A 207 -21.79 -0.09 9.89
N VAL A 208 -22.43 -1.24 9.64
CA VAL A 208 -23.76 -1.53 10.18
C VAL A 208 -23.73 -1.62 11.72
N ASP A 209 -22.70 -2.28 12.26
CA ASP A 209 -22.47 -2.33 13.71
C ASP A 209 -21.82 -1.01 14.15
N PRO A 210 -22.52 -0.19 14.99
CA PRO A 210 -22.02 1.12 15.41
C PRO A 210 -20.78 1.04 16.33
N ARG A 211 -20.49 -0.13 16.90
CA ARG A 211 -19.30 -0.36 17.73
C ARG A 211 -18.03 -0.41 16.89
N ARG A 212 -18.14 -0.70 15.59
CA ARG A 212 -17.01 -0.68 14.65
C ARG A 212 -16.67 0.76 14.31
N LYS A 213 -15.52 1.22 14.78
CA LYS A 213 -15.00 2.57 14.50
C LYS A 213 -14.30 2.61 13.13
N GLU A 214 -14.96 2.05 12.11
CA GLU A 214 -14.44 1.97 10.75
C GLU A 214 -15.54 2.26 9.72
N ALA A 215 -15.12 2.62 8.52
CA ALA A 215 -16.01 2.83 7.40
C ALA A 215 -15.37 2.30 6.11
N ARG A 216 -16.17 2.11 5.07
CA ARG A 216 -15.74 1.54 3.81
C ARG A 216 -16.02 2.47 2.65
N ILE A 217 -15.09 2.58 1.72
CA ILE A 217 -15.33 3.25 0.45
C ILE A 217 -16.42 2.49 -0.33
N ILE A 218 -17.37 3.20 -0.94
CA ILE A 218 -18.50 2.59 -1.66
C ILE A 218 -18.05 1.74 -2.85
N ALA A 219 -18.85 0.73 -3.18
CA ALA A 219 -18.53 -0.19 -4.27
C ALA A 219 -18.32 0.50 -5.64
N PRO A 220 -19.11 1.48 -6.05
CA PRO A 220 -18.91 2.18 -7.32
C PRO A 220 -17.53 2.84 -7.45
N LEU A 221 -16.97 3.43 -6.38
CA LEU A 221 -15.60 3.96 -6.44
C LEU A 221 -14.56 2.84 -6.43
N ARG A 222 -14.75 1.81 -5.61
CA ARG A 222 -13.81 0.69 -5.55
C ARG A 222 -13.70 -0.06 -6.89
N SER A 223 -14.77 -0.13 -7.67
CA SER A 223 -14.77 -0.77 -8.99
C SER A 223 -14.01 0.03 -10.06
N LYS A 224 -13.69 1.30 -9.82
CA LYS A 224 -12.89 2.14 -10.70
C LYS A 224 -11.39 1.98 -10.50
N ILE A 225 -10.96 1.22 -9.48
CA ILE A 225 -9.55 1.08 -9.11
C ILE A 225 -9.11 -0.37 -9.25
N SER A 226 -8.07 -0.58 -10.05
CA SER A 226 -7.35 -1.85 -10.14
C SER A 226 -6.10 -1.76 -9.29
N PHE A 227 -5.87 -2.77 -8.44
CA PHE A 227 -4.68 -2.84 -7.59
C PHE A 227 -3.74 -3.93 -8.08
N GLY A 228 -2.46 -3.60 -8.28
CA GLY A 228 -1.43 -4.52 -8.75
C GLY A 228 -0.11 -4.38 -8.00
N ARG A 229 0.63 -5.49 -7.87
CA ARG A 229 2.02 -5.41 -7.41
C ARG A 229 2.89 -4.89 -8.56
N LEU A 230 3.73 -3.90 -8.26
CA LEU A 230 4.72 -3.37 -9.20
C LEU A 230 5.92 -2.86 -8.41
N ASN A 231 7.10 -3.19 -8.89
CA ASN A 231 8.35 -2.65 -8.38
C ASN A 231 8.81 -1.50 -9.29
N LEU A 232 9.03 -0.33 -8.75
CA LEU A 232 9.54 0.82 -9.50
C LEU A 232 11.00 0.63 -10.00
N MET A 233 11.67 -0.47 -9.57
CA MET A 233 12.96 -0.88 -10.11
C MET A 233 12.86 -1.79 -11.34
N ASP A 234 11.65 -2.21 -11.72
CA ASP A 234 11.46 -3.02 -12.92
C ASP A 234 11.84 -2.20 -14.17
N PRO A 235 12.49 -2.82 -15.17
CA PRO A 235 12.96 -2.11 -16.37
C PRO A 235 11.82 -1.59 -17.25
N HIS A 236 10.63 -2.17 -17.09
CA HIS A 236 9.41 -1.80 -17.82
C HIS A 236 8.21 -1.91 -16.89
N TYR A 237 7.27 -0.98 -17.05
CA TYR A 237 6.02 -1.00 -16.31
C TYR A 237 4.88 -1.45 -17.22
N ASP A 238 4.37 -2.65 -16.98
CA ASP A 238 3.17 -3.13 -17.67
C ASP A 238 1.93 -2.51 -17.00
N VAL A 239 1.64 -1.28 -17.37
CA VAL A 239 0.49 -0.51 -16.85
C VAL A 239 -0.69 -0.53 -17.82
N GLY A 240 -0.58 -1.25 -18.94
CA GLY A 240 -1.60 -1.36 -19.97
C GLY A 240 -1.62 -0.15 -20.90
N GLU A 241 -2.80 0.46 -21.07
CA GLU A 241 -2.97 1.64 -21.92
C GLU A 241 -2.24 2.87 -21.36
N PRO A 242 -1.86 3.84 -22.22
CA PRO A 242 -1.22 5.08 -21.76
C PRO A 242 -2.02 5.80 -20.68
N MET A 243 -1.32 6.31 -19.67
CA MET A 243 -1.91 7.05 -18.58
C MET A 243 -1.99 8.54 -18.90
N ASP A 244 -3.13 9.16 -18.58
CA ASP A 244 -3.32 10.62 -18.73
C ASP A 244 -2.70 11.37 -17.54
N VAL A 245 -2.69 10.74 -16.36
CA VAL A 245 -2.17 11.35 -15.12
C VAL A 245 -1.44 10.28 -14.30
N ILE A 246 -0.24 10.62 -13.84
CA ILE A 246 0.55 9.75 -12.95
C ILE A 246 0.82 10.48 -11.63
N PHE A 247 0.44 9.84 -10.52
CA PHE A 247 0.79 10.25 -9.16
C PHE A 247 1.91 9.34 -8.66
N CYS A 248 3.14 9.85 -8.64
CA CYS A 248 4.32 9.17 -8.08
C CYS A 248 4.86 10.04 -6.93
N ARG A 249 4.17 10.00 -5.79
CA ARG A 249 4.36 10.95 -4.70
C ARG A 249 4.94 10.30 -3.46
N ASN A 250 5.83 11.00 -2.78
CA ASN A 250 6.41 10.60 -1.50
C ASN A 250 7.14 9.23 -1.52
N VAL A 251 7.50 8.72 -2.67
CA VAL A 251 8.27 7.47 -2.83
C VAL A 251 9.69 7.74 -3.32
N LEU A 252 9.89 8.67 -4.25
CA LEU A 252 11.21 8.99 -4.81
C LEU A 252 12.22 9.46 -3.75
N ILE A 253 11.74 10.00 -2.64
CA ILE A 253 12.57 10.43 -1.50
C ILE A 253 13.37 9.29 -0.86
N TYR A 254 12.97 8.06 -1.09
CA TYR A 254 13.66 6.87 -0.58
C TYR A 254 14.76 6.38 -1.52
N PHE A 255 14.82 6.87 -2.77
CA PHE A 255 15.76 6.44 -3.78
C PHE A 255 16.97 7.36 -3.88
N GLU A 256 18.06 6.86 -4.44
CA GLU A 256 19.19 7.69 -4.84
C GLU A 256 18.86 8.50 -6.10
N LYS A 257 19.57 9.62 -6.31
CA LYS A 257 19.30 10.50 -7.44
C LYS A 257 19.39 9.78 -8.82
N ALA A 258 20.34 8.87 -8.95
CA ALA A 258 20.47 8.05 -10.17
C ALA A 258 19.23 7.17 -10.37
N THR A 259 18.76 6.51 -9.32
CA THR A 259 17.55 5.67 -9.33
C THR A 259 16.29 6.50 -9.60
N GLN A 260 16.21 7.71 -9.01
CA GLN A 260 15.08 8.62 -9.31
C GLN A 260 14.97 8.94 -10.79
N ALA A 261 16.13 9.17 -11.47
CA ALA A 261 16.16 9.46 -12.90
C ALA A 261 15.83 8.23 -13.78
N GLN A 262 15.98 7.02 -13.25
CA GLN A 262 15.58 5.79 -13.95
C GLN A 262 14.09 5.51 -13.85
N VAL A 263 13.47 5.91 -12.74
CA VAL A 263 12.04 5.69 -12.47
C VAL A 263 11.15 6.66 -13.24
N ILE A 264 11.64 7.88 -13.54
CA ILE A 264 10.91 8.95 -14.24
C ILE A 264 11.24 8.93 -15.73
#